data_066e44d84e53355d21848a86fbfc7927
#
_entry.id   066e44d84e53355d21848a86fbfc7927
#
_cell.length_a   1.000
_cell.length_b   1.000
_cell.length_c   1.000
_cell.angle_alpha   90.00
_cell.angle_beta   90.00
_cell.angle_gamma   90.00
#
_symmetry.space_group_name_H-M   'P 1'
#
loop_
_entity.id
_entity.type
_entity.pdbx_description
1 polymer ?
#
loop_
_entity_poly.entity_id
_entity_poly.type
_entity_poly.pdbx_seq_one_letter_code
_entity_poly.pdbx_strand_id
1 'polypeptide(L)'
;MKTFLYKIIEYISKFHSYFLRLNDEFEYNLSDKELHFLIIGFLGMGFIFVVYPVFKWLAKRDHIMTIAWIYVFTLIIVITFAIEIGQKVSNTGTMDFADIAFGVVGFLYMYIIFALLRGIWHGIKKLLEKRQK
;
A
#
# COMPACT_ATOMS: atom_id res chain seq x y z
N MET A 1 14.53 7.83 -7.95
CA MET A 1 13.16 7.30 -7.73
C MET A 1 12.67 6.46 -8.93
N LYS A 2 12.73 6.95 -10.17
CA LYS A 2 12.38 6.16 -11.38
C LYS A 2 13.09 4.80 -11.41
N THR A 3 14.39 4.74 -11.12
CA THR A 3 15.20 3.50 -11.12
C THR A 3 14.73 2.46 -10.10
N PHE A 4 14.23 2.88 -8.93
CA PHE A 4 13.72 1.97 -7.89
C PHE A 4 12.39 1.33 -8.30
N LEU A 5 11.46 2.12 -8.83
CA LEU A 5 10.19 1.63 -9.34
C LEU A 5 10.37 0.67 -10.52
N TYR A 6 11.26 0.99 -11.46
CA TYR A 6 11.59 0.09 -12.57
C TYR A 6 12.15 -1.25 -12.08
N LYS A 7 13.00 -1.26 -11.06
CA LYS A 7 13.48 -2.49 -10.46
C LYS A 7 12.36 -3.33 -9.85
N ILE A 8 11.42 -2.70 -9.14
CA ILE A 8 10.26 -3.42 -8.59
C ILE A 8 9.41 -4.04 -9.70
N ILE A 9 9.11 -3.27 -10.75
CA ILE A 9 8.35 -3.77 -11.92
C ILE A 9 9.11 -4.93 -12.59
N GLU A 10 10.42 -4.80 -12.75
CA GLU A 10 11.28 -5.85 -13.31
C GLU A 10 11.25 -7.14 -12.46
N TYR A 11 11.31 -7.03 -11.14
CA TYR A 11 11.19 -8.19 -10.25
C TYR A 11 9.81 -8.84 -10.34
N ILE A 12 8.74 -8.05 -10.35
CA ILE A 12 7.36 -8.56 -10.50
C ILE A 12 7.21 -9.26 -11.86
N SER A 13 7.73 -8.66 -12.94
CA SER A 13 7.68 -9.25 -14.28
C SER A 13 8.49 -10.55 -14.35
N LYS A 14 9.70 -10.59 -13.77
CA LYS A 14 10.51 -11.81 -13.69
C LYS A 14 9.82 -12.92 -12.90
N PHE A 15 9.18 -12.56 -11.79
CA PHE A 15 8.41 -13.49 -10.97
C PHE A 15 7.25 -14.08 -11.77
N HIS A 16 6.46 -13.24 -12.45
CA HIS A 16 5.36 -13.68 -13.31
C HIS A 16 5.86 -14.58 -14.45
N SER A 17 6.93 -14.18 -15.16
CA SER A 17 7.52 -14.95 -16.24
C SER A 17 8.08 -16.31 -15.78
N TYR A 18 8.56 -16.39 -14.54
CA TYR A 18 9.01 -17.65 -13.96
C TYR A 18 7.86 -18.65 -13.83
N PHE A 19 6.67 -18.20 -13.37
CA PHE A 19 5.49 -19.08 -13.28
C PHE A 19 4.93 -19.48 -14.64
N LEU A 20 4.94 -18.58 -15.63
CA LEU A 20 4.58 -18.92 -17.01
C LEU A 20 5.49 -20.03 -17.54
N ARG A 21 6.81 -19.91 -17.33
CA ARG A 21 7.77 -20.91 -17.78
C ARG A 21 7.59 -22.26 -17.08
N LEU A 22 7.28 -22.27 -15.78
CA LEU A 22 6.94 -23.52 -15.06
C LEU A 22 5.68 -24.18 -15.63
N ASN A 23 4.66 -23.39 -15.98
CA ASN A 23 3.46 -23.92 -16.61
C ASN A 23 3.78 -24.61 -17.95
N ASP A 24 4.64 -24.00 -18.76
CA ASP A 24 5.06 -24.53 -20.06
C ASP A 24 5.98 -25.77 -19.92
N GLU A 25 6.95 -25.72 -18.99
CA GLU A 25 7.92 -26.81 -18.75
C GLU A 25 7.26 -28.08 -18.18
N PHE A 26 6.20 -27.93 -17.37
CA PHE A 26 5.51 -29.07 -16.75
C PHE A 26 4.20 -29.46 -17.46
N GLU A 27 3.90 -28.86 -18.63
CA GLU A 27 2.71 -29.16 -19.44
C GLU A 27 1.37 -29.12 -18.66
N TYR A 28 1.28 -28.23 -17.62
CA TYR A 28 0.05 -28.11 -16.84
C TYR A 28 -1.13 -27.57 -17.64
N ASN A 29 -0.89 -27.03 -18.84
CA ASN A 29 -1.90 -26.47 -19.75
C ASN A 29 -2.88 -25.48 -19.07
N LEU A 30 -2.45 -24.80 -18.03
CA LEU A 30 -3.26 -23.79 -17.37
C LEU A 30 -3.39 -22.56 -18.27
N SER A 31 -4.58 -22.08 -18.41
CA SER A 31 -4.84 -20.80 -19.08
C SER A 31 -4.21 -19.64 -18.26
N ASP A 32 -3.93 -18.53 -18.92
CA ASP A 32 -3.42 -17.32 -18.26
C ASP A 32 -4.32 -16.87 -17.08
N LYS A 33 -5.63 -17.01 -17.22
CA LYS A 33 -6.60 -16.70 -16.16
C LYS A 33 -6.48 -17.62 -14.94
N GLU A 34 -6.31 -18.92 -15.16
CA GLU A 34 -6.11 -19.89 -14.08
C GLU A 34 -4.79 -19.69 -13.36
N LEU A 35 -3.74 -19.34 -14.12
CA LEU A 35 -2.46 -19.00 -13.56
C LEU A 35 -2.54 -17.74 -12.67
N HIS A 36 -3.19 -16.69 -13.14
CA HIS A 36 -3.44 -15.49 -12.34
C HIS A 36 -4.27 -15.79 -11.09
N PHE A 37 -5.32 -16.59 -11.21
CA PHE A 37 -6.14 -17.00 -10.07
C PHE A 37 -5.31 -17.69 -8.98
N LEU A 38 -4.48 -18.65 -9.37
CA LEU A 38 -3.63 -19.36 -8.41
C LEU A 38 -2.56 -18.45 -7.80
N ILE A 39 -1.80 -17.72 -8.62
CA ILE A 39 -0.69 -16.88 -8.14
C ILE A 39 -1.21 -15.79 -7.22
N ILE A 40 -2.24 -15.06 -7.62
CA ILE A 40 -2.79 -13.97 -6.81
C ILE A 40 -3.49 -14.52 -5.56
N GLY A 41 -4.17 -15.67 -5.67
CA GLY A 41 -4.78 -16.34 -4.52
C GLY A 41 -3.75 -16.73 -3.46
N PHE A 42 -2.68 -17.42 -3.85
CA PHE A 42 -1.60 -17.80 -2.92
C PHE A 42 -0.86 -16.59 -2.36
N LEU A 43 -0.58 -15.59 -3.19
CA LEU A 43 0.07 -14.37 -2.76
C LEU A 43 -0.79 -13.61 -1.74
N GLY A 44 -2.09 -13.51 -2.00
CA GLY A 44 -3.04 -12.86 -1.09
C GLY A 44 -3.11 -13.57 0.26
N MET A 45 -3.20 -14.91 0.26
CA MET A 45 -3.17 -15.70 1.50
C MET A 45 -1.84 -15.54 2.23
N GLY A 46 -0.71 -15.54 1.51
CA GLY A 46 0.62 -15.27 2.09
C GLY A 46 0.68 -13.91 2.80
N PHE A 47 0.14 -12.87 2.20
CA PHE A 47 0.05 -11.55 2.83
C PHE A 47 -0.80 -11.56 4.10
N ILE A 48 -1.92 -12.31 4.14
CA ILE A 48 -2.73 -12.43 5.35
C ILE A 48 -1.93 -13.03 6.49
N PHE A 49 -1.13 -14.08 6.25
CA PHE A 49 -0.29 -14.70 7.30
C PHE A 49 0.76 -13.74 7.86
N VAL A 50 1.22 -12.76 7.09
CA VAL A 50 2.18 -11.76 7.54
C VAL A 50 1.46 -10.57 8.21
N VAL A 51 0.43 -10.04 7.57
CA VAL A 51 -0.25 -8.80 8.00
C VAL A 51 -1.09 -9.02 9.25
N TYR A 52 -1.80 -10.15 9.35
CA TYR A 52 -2.67 -10.45 10.49
C TYR A 52 -1.94 -10.44 11.84
N PRO A 53 -0.82 -11.16 12.03
CA PRO A 53 -0.11 -11.14 13.31
C PRO A 53 0.43 -9.75 13.67
N VAL A 54 0.88 -8.97 12.67
CA VAL A 54 1.34 -7.59 12.88
C VAL A 54 0.19 -6.71 13.37
N PHE A 55 -0.96 -6.76 12.69
CA PHE A 55 -2.12 -5.96 13.09
C PHE A 55 -2.69 -6.40 14.45
N LYS A 56 -2.71 -7.70 14.72
CA LYS A 56 -3.11 -8.23 16.02
C LYS A 56 -2.18 -7.74 17.14
N TRP A 57 -0.88 -7.69 16.89
CA TRP A 57 0.09 -7.17 17.85
C TRP A 57 -0.08 -5.67 18.08
N LEU A 58 -0.29 -4.87 17.02
CA LEU A 58 -0.57 -3.43 17.11
C LEU A 58 -1.87 -3.17 17.88
N ALA A 59 -2.94 -3.93 17.60
CA ALA A 59 -4.22 -3.80 18.27
C ALA A 59 -4.14 -4.13 19.77
N LYS A 60 -3.38 -5.17 20.15
CA LYS A 60 -3.14 -5.52 21.57
C LYS A 60 -2.38 -4.43 22.33
N ARG A 61 -1.67 -3.54 21.64
CA ARG A 61 -0.93 -2.42 22.24
C ARG A 61 -1.65 -1.08 22.09
N ASP A 62 -2.94 -1.09 21.78
CA ASP A 62 -3.76 0.10 21.52
C ASP A 62 -3.24 1.02 20.39
N HIS A 63 -2.45 0.47 19.46
CA HIS A 63 -1.96 1.19 18.31
C HIS A 63 -2.95 1.21 17.12
N ILE A 64 -4.24 1.39 17.43
CA ILE A 64 -5.32 1.39 16.43
C ILE A 64 -5.09 2.48 15.37
N MET A 65 -4.57 3.64 15.80
CA MET A 65 -4.27 4.74 14.87
C MET A 65 -3.19 4.36 13.85
N THR A 66 -2.21 3.56 14.25
CA THR A 66 -1.17 3.05 13.34
C THR A 66 -1.77 2.09 12.31
N ILE A 67 -2.70 1.23 12.71
CA ILE A 67 -3.42 0.33 11.79
C ILE A 67 -4.22 1.15 10.77
N ALA A 68 -4.98 2.16 11.25
CA ALA A 68 -5.75 3.04 10.38
C ALA A 68 -4.84 3.80 9.38
N TRP A 69 -3.67 4.28 9.85
CA TRP A 69 -2.71 4.95 9.01
C TRP A 69 -2.16 4.02 7.90
N ILE A 70 -1.76 2.79 8.25
CA ILE A 70 -1.25 1.81 7.27
C ILE A 70 -2.33 1.55 6.21
N TYR A 71 -3.58 1.35 6.64
CA TYR A 71 -4.69 1.09 5.72
C TYR A 71 -4.92 2.27 4.76
N VAL A 72 -5.04 3.50 5.31
CA VAL A 72 -5.25 4.70 4.49
C VAL A 72 -4.07 4.96 3.56
N PHE A 73 -2.83 4.77 4.04
CA PHE A 73 -1.64 4.91 3.21
C PHE A 73 -1.67 3.94 2.01
N THR A 74 -2.07 2.69 2.24
CA THR A 74 -2.24 1.70 1.16
C THR A 74 -3.31 2.15 0.16
N LEU A 75 -4.46 2.65 0.66
CA LEU A 75 -5.51 3.19 -0.21
C LEU A 75 -5.03 4.37 -1.05
N ILE A 76 -4.27 5.30 -0.47
CA ILE A 76 -3.73 6.46 -1.20
C ILE A 76 -2.80 5.99 -2.34
N ILE A 77 -1.95 4.99 -2.10
CA ILE A 77 -1.11 4.41 -3.16
C ILE A 77 -2.00 3.85 -4.29
N VAL A 78 -3.02 3.06 -3.95
CA VAL A 78 -3.93 2.47 -4.95
C VAL A 78 -4.67 3.57 -5.72
N ILE A 79 -5.17 4.60 -5.04
CA ILE A 79 -5.92 5.71 -5.66
C ILE A 79 -5.02 6.52 -6.60
N THR A 80 -3.79 6.85 -6.19
CA THR A 80 -2.87 7.60 -7.05
C THR A 80 -2.53 6.81 -8.32
N PHE A 81 -2.28 5.50 -8.22
CA PHE A 81 -2.09 4.66 -9.40
C PHE A 81 -3.36 4.59 -10.27
N ALA A 82 -4.54 4.48 -9.67
CA ALA A 82 -5.81 4.44 -10.41
C ALA A 82 -6.07 5.74 -11.18
N ILE A 83 -5.74 6.90 -10.61
CA ILE A 83 -5.84 8.20 -11.28
C ILE A 83 -4.91 8.23 -12.50
N GLU A 84 -3.65 7.88 -12.35
CA GLU A 84 -2.66 7.89 -13.42
C GLU A 84 -3.01 6.92 -14.57
N ILE A 85 -3.46 5.72 -14.23
CA ILE A 85 -3.96 4.75 -15.21
C ILE A 85 -5.21 5.30 -15.90
N GLY A 86 -6.14 5.91 -15.13
CA GLY A 86 -7.34 6.53 -15.66
C GLY A 86 -7.04 7.64 -16.67
N GLN A 87 -6.09 8.54 -16.36
CA GLN A 87 -5.66 9.61 -17.27
C GLN A 87 -5.08 9.04 -18.57
N LYS A 88 -4.26 7.99 -18.48
CA LYS A 88 -3.72 7.32 -19.65
C LYS A 88 -4.79 6.67 -20.52
N VAL A 89 -5.75 5.98 -19.91
CA VAL A 89 -6.84 5.28 -20.63
C VAL A 89 -7.82 6.25 -21.27
N SER A 90 -8.13 7.37 -20.59
CA SER A 90 -9.05 8.40 -21.09
C SER A 90 -8.40 9.42 -22.04
N ASN A 91 -7.11 9.32 -22.29
CA ASN A 91 -6.31 10.30 -23.05
C ASN A 91 -6.41 11.74 -22.51
N THR A 92 -6.68 11.90 -21.20
CA THR A 92 -6.74 13.21 -20.53
C THR A 92 -5.38 13.65 -19.97
N GLY A 93 -4.39 12.77 -19.99
CA GLY A 93 -3.02 13.05 -19.52
C GLY A 93 -2.06 11.91 -19.86
N THR A 94 -0.80 12.11 -19.49
CA THR A 94 0.27 11.10 -19.61
C THR A 94 0.57 10.52 -18.25
N MET A 95 0.60 9.19 -18.12
CA MET A 95 0.99 8.54 -16.87
C MET A 95 2.39 9.00 -16.44
N ASP A 96 2.49 9.69 -15.33
CA ASP A 96 3.77 10.10 -14.73
C ASP A 96 3.92 9.58 -13.29
N PHE A 97 4.98 8.81 -13.06
CA PHE A 97 5.33 8.34 -11.73
C PHE A 97 5.69 9.48 -10.75
N ALA A 98 6.01 10.67 -11.26
CA ALA A 98 6.23 11.82 -10.42
C ALA A 98 4.92 12.23 -9.71
N ASP A 99 3.79 12.20 -10.40
CA ASP A 99 2.48 12.58 -9.84
C ASP A 99 2.06 11.61 -8.72
N ILE A 100 2.30 10.30 -8.92
CA ILE A 100 2.10 9.29 -7.86
C ILE A 100 2.97 9.62 -6.64
N ALA A 101 4.25 9.94 -6.86
CA ALA A 101 5.16 10.27 -5.78
C ALA A 101 4.76 11.54 -5.03
N PHE A 102 4.36 12.59 -5.76
CA PHE A 102 3.87 13.84 -5.15
C PHE A 102 2.58 13.61 -4.38
N GLY A 103 1.66 12.79 -4.88
CA GLY A 103 0.44 12.40 -4.16
C GLY A 103 0.74 11.72 -2.82
N VAL A 104 1.68 10.76 -2.81
CA VAL A 104 2.12 10.07 -1.58
C VAL A 104 2.82 11.04 -0.62
N VAL A 105 3.71 11.88 -1.11
CA VAL A 105 4.39 12.90 -0.29
C VAL A 105 3.40 13.90 0.30
N GLY A 106 2.41 14.33 -0.49
CA GLY A 106 1.32 15.20 -0.01
C GLY A 106 0.56 14.59 1.16
N PHE A 107 0.19 13.30 1.06
CA PHE A 107 -0.44 12.58 2.16
C PHE A 107 0.43 12.52 3.41
N LEU A 108 1.71 12.17 3.26
CA LEU A 108 2.65 12.12 4.39
C LEU A 108 2.82 13.48 5.07
N TYR A 109 2.90 14.55 4.29
CA TYR A 109 2.99 15.91 4.81
C TYR A 109 1.75 16.29 5.64
N MET A 110 0.55 16.04 5.11
CA MET A 110 -0.70 16.29 5.83
C MET A 110 -0.84 15.42 7.08
N TYR A 111 -0.36 14.18 7.04
CA TYR A 111 -0.35 13.31 8.20
C TYR A 111 0.57 13.83 9.32
N ILE A 112 1.73 14.37 8.98
CA ILE A 112 2.63 15.00 9.96
C ILE A 112 1.94 16.19 10.64
N ILE A 113 1.29 17.06 9.88
CA ILE A 113 0.52 18.19 10.42
C ILE A 113 -0.57 17.67 11.39
N PHE A 114 -1.33 16.67 10.96
CA PHE A 114 -2.37 16.07 11.79
C PHE A 114 -1.79 15.48 13.10
N ALA A 115 -0.68 14.76 13.02
CA ALA A 115 -0.02 14.17 14.19
C ALA A 115 0.46 15.24 15.19
N LEU A 116 1.00 16.35 14.70
CA LEU A 116 1.41 17.49 15.53
C LEU A 116 0.20 18.13 16.22
N LEU A 117 -0.87 18.44 15.48
CA LEU A 117 -2.08 19.03 16.03
C LEU A 117 -2.73 18.12 17.10
N ARG A 118 -2.77 16.82 16.84
CA ARG A 118 -3.25 15.83 17.79
C ARG A 118 -2.39 15.78 19.05
N GLY A 119 -1.06 15.83 18.89
CA GLY A 119 -0.13 15.86 20.04
C GLY A 119 -0.34 17.09 20.91
N ILE A 120 -0.48 18.27 20.30
CA ILE A 120 -0.78 19.53 21.00
C ILE A 120 -2.12 19.42 21.75
N TRP A 121 -3.15 18.93 21.08
CA TRP A 121 -4.47 18.76 21.68
C TRP A 121 -4.46 17.83 22.92
N HIS A 122 -3.76 16.70 22.83
CA HIS A 122 -3.60 15.79 23.96
C HIS A 122 -2.79 16.41 25.11
N GLY A 123 -1.76 17.21 24.78
CA GLY A 123 -0.99 17.95 25.76
C GLY A 123 -1.85 18.96 26.52
N ILE A 124 -2.63 19.76 25.82
CA ILE A 124 -3.56 20.75 26.39
C ILE A 124 -4.60 20.05 27.31
N LYS A 125 -5.22 18.98 26.81
CA LYS A 125 -6.21 18.21 27.59
C LYS A 125 -5.63 17.71 28.91
N LYS A 126 -4.42 17.16 28.89
CA LYS A 126 -3.73 16.64 30.09
C LYS A 126 -3.39 17.76 31.09
N LEU A 127 -3.05 18.96 30.60
CA LEU A 127 -2.79 20.11 31.46
C LEU A 127 -4.07 20.63 32.13
N LEU A 128 -5.18 20.67 31.40
CA LEU A 128 -6.48 21.09 31.95
C LEU A 128 -7.00 20.11 33.01
N GLU A 129 -6.85 18.81 32.80
CA GLU A 129 -7.23 17.78 33.77
C GLU A 129 -6.40 17.85 35.05
N LYS A 130 -5.09 18.24 34.96
CA LYS A 130 -4.25 18.45 36.14
C LYS A 130 -4.65 19.70 36.97
N ARG A 131 -5.28 20.67 36.34
CA ARG A 131 -5.68 21.94 37.01
C ARG A 131 -6.99 21.82 37.77
N GLN A 132 -7.78 20.75 37.50
CA GLN A 132 -9.06 20.50 38.12
C GLN A 132 -8.96 19.52 39.33
N LYS A 133 -7.77 18.99 39.60
CA LYS A 133 -7.43 18.19 40.78
C LYS A 133 -6.63 19.03 41.79
#